data_d420757cce48677d3866f38c7a164841
#
_entry.id   d420757cce48677d3866f38c7a164841
#
_cell.length_a   1.000
_cell.length_b   1.000
_cell.length_c   1.000
_cell.angle_alpha   90.00
_cell.angle_beta   90.00
_cell.angle_gamma   90.00
#
_symmetry.space_group_name_H-M   'P 1'
#
loop_
_entity.id
_entity.type
_entity.pdbx_description
1 polymer ?
#
loop_
_entity_poly.entity_id
_entity_poly.type
_entity_poly.pdbx_seq_one_letter_code
_entity_poly.pdbx_strand_id
1 'polypeptide(L)'
;MLALLLGGWGLSSCEEFSFIQGTEGNEPQEPSSPAAKGVALYASSSLIVADGEDELVLNVKFNGVDVTDSAYIYVNNKRMSGNRFTTDKAGSYKFFASYKGKVSGNVIVTAANPALYVDLPEDSHPDKFTNFSRNILVAEATGTWCGYCPYMIRALELFSANGSNAKNTVIVAMHSGDTFSSESSEAAIAALHVSGFPSCVVNLNPEVLIENAQPEVNAENINSVVGMELKEAARVGVSAGVVVSPDSSMLAVRAAVKVGKDGAYRINAWLIEDGVPASQSSYWYEFSDGKSAIVIDHMHILRGASCVSPIQGKLLGEKETCAAGDMIEFYHEFNVAKANIANVANCKVAVLVTAATDSSTKFFVNNIIECGVGESVPFAYN
;
A
#
# COMPACT_ATOMS: atom_id res chain seq x y z
N MET A 1 39.16 -15.28 26.36
CA MET A 1 38.57 -13.96 26.63
C MET A 1 38.56 -13.22 25.33
N LEU A 2 37.46 -13.34 24.59
CA LEU A 2 37.28 -12.70 23.26
C LEU A 2 35.94 -11.96 23.30
N ALA A 3 35.99 -10.65 23.29
CA ALA A 3 34.82 -9.78 23.33
C ALA A 3 34.23 -9.67 21.93
N LEU A 4 33.00 -10.17 21.75
CA LEU A 4 32.21 -9.90 20.57
C LEU A 4 31.59 -8.49 20.69
N LEU A 5 32.04 -7.60 19.84
CA LEU A 5 31.38 -6.32 19.56
C LEU A 5 30.16 -6.60 18.68
N LEU A 6 28.98 -6.54 19.27
CA LEU A 6 27.72 -6.46 18.54
C LEU A 6 27.57 -5.03 17.99
N GLY A 7 27.91 -4.87 16.71
CA GLY A 7 27.56 -3.69 15.96
C GLY A 7 26.04 -3.65 15.73
N GLY A 8 25.36 -2.72 16.42
CA GLY A 8 23.95 -2.44 16.17
C GLY A 8 23.77 -1.82 14.79
N TRP A 9 23.17 -2.54 13.87
CA TRP A 9 22.65 -2.00 12.62
C TRP A 9 21.38 -1.22 12.98
N GLY A 10 21.50 0.11 12.92
CA GLY A 10 20.33 0.97 12.98
C GLY A 10 19.45 0.69 11.77
N LEU A 11 18.32 0.06 12.00
CA LEU A 11 17.25 -0.02 11.03
C LEU A 11 16.80 1.41 10.73
N SER A 12 17.09 1.90 9.52
CA SER A 12 16.46 3.10 8.99
C SER A 12 14.96 2.81 8.93
N SER A 13 14.23 3.33 9.91
CA SER A 13 12.78 3.26 9.92
C SER A 13 12.26 3.92 8.65
N CYS A 14 11.31 3.26 7.96
CA CYS A 14 10.44 3.96 7.03
C CYS A 14 9.94 5.22 7.72
N GLU A 15 10.06 6.39 7.10
CA GLU A 15 9.42 7.59 7.63
C GLU A 15 7.92 7.31 7.70
N GLU A 16 7.38 7.31 8.92
CA GLU A 16 6.00 6.96 9.21
C GLU A 16 5.11 8.16 8.89
N PHE A 17 4.05 7.93 8.14
CA PHE A 17 3.05 8.94 7.79
C PHE A 17 1.68 8.58 8.39
N SER A 18 1.01 9.52 9.05
CA SER A 18 -0.31 9.34 9.64
C SER A 18 -1.40 10.11 8.92
N PHE A 19 -2.65 9.57 8.91
CA PHE A 19 -3.72 10.12 8.11
C PHE A 19 -5.10 10.11 8.80
N ILE A 20 -5.65 11.28 9.09
CA ILE A 20 -7.03 11.46 9.53
C ILE A 20 -7.63 12.64 8.75
N GLN A 21 -8.64 12.39 7.92
CA GLN A 21 -9.34 13.44 7.19
C GLN A 21 -10.60 13.91 7.93
N GLY A 22 -10.78 15.23 7.98
CA GLY A 22 -12.09 15.85 8.28
C GLY A 22 -12.84 16.13 6.98
N THR A 23 -14.12 15.81 6.93
CA THR A 23 -15.01 16.17 5.83
C THR A 23 -15.30 17.67 5.86
N GLU A 24 -15.32 18.35 4.71
CA GLU A 24 -15.76 19.72 4.61
C GLU A 24 -17.17 19.90 5.17
N GLY A 25 -17.33 20.78 6.16
CA GLY A 25 -18.63 21.26 6.66
C GLY A 25 -19.20 20.60 7.91
N ASN A 26 -18.58 19.58 8.51
CA ASN A 26 -18.96 19.06 9.81
C ASN A 26 -17.83 19.31 10.82
N GLU A 27 -18.20 19.71 12.05
CA GLU A 27 -17.25 19.69 13.17
C GLU A 27 -16.58 18.31 13.22
N PRO A 28 -15.25 18.23 13.46
CA PRO A 28 -14.53 16.95 13.54
C PRO A 28 -15.27 16.05 14.53
N GLN A 29 -15.79 14.91 14.05
CA GLN A 29 -16.40 13.92 14.95
C GLN A 29 -15.35 13.47 15.95
N GLU A 30 -15.63 13.66 17.22
CA GLU A 30 -14.74 13.19 18.29
C GLU A 30 -14.59 11.67 18.16
N PRO A 31 -13.35 11.13 18.13
CA PRO A 31 -13.16 9.70 18.24
C PRO A 31 -13.79 9.22 19.56
N SER A 32 -14.60 8.18 19.50
CA SER A 32 -15.29 7.56 20.65
C SER A 32 -14.36 6.85 21.64
N SER A 33 -13.05 7.11 21.57
CA SER A 33 -12.05 6.62 22.53
C SER A 33 -12.08 7.45 23.81
N PRO A 34 -11.83 6.85 25.00
CA PRO A 34 -11.77 7.56 26.25
C PRO A 34 -10.78 8.72 26.16
N ALA A 35 -11.20 9.92 26.58
CA ALA A 35 -10.41 11.14 26.49
C ALA A 35 -8.96 10.92 26.92
N ALA A 36 -8.00 11.16 26.01
CA ALA A 36 -6.60 10.97 26.28
C ALA A 36 -6.19 11.79 27.51
N LYS A 37 -5.62 11.13 28.54
CA LYS A 37 -5.11 11.82 29.70
C LYS A 37 -3.84 12.59 29.33
N GLY A 38 -3.88 13.90 29.39
CA GLY A 38 -2.74 14.76 29.06
C GLY A 38 -3.01 15.70 27.89
N VAL A 39 -1.94 16.15 27.23
CA VAL A 39 -2.00 16.98 26.02
C VAL A 39 -2.15 16.10 24.80
N ALA A 40 -3.13 16.40 23.94
CA ALA A 40 -3.30 15.78 22.64
C ALA A 40 -3.36 16.84 21.55
N LEU A 41 -2.69 16.60 20.42
CA LEU A 41 -2.70 17.44 19.22
C LEU A 41 -3.50 16.72 18.14
N TYR A 42 -4.36 17.44 17.45
CA TYR A 42 -5.18 16.99 16.34
C TYR A 42 -4.91 17.87 15.12
N ALA A 43 -4.80 17.27 13.96
CA ALA A 43 -4.67 17.96 12.68
C ALA A 43 -5.97 17.75 11.88
N SER A 44 -6.42 18.78 11.14
CA SER A 44 -7.59 18.72 10.26
C SER A 44 -7.39 17.76 9.10
N SER A 45 -6.14 17.58 8.66
CA SER A 45 -5.72 16.64 7.62
C SER A 45 -4.32 16.15 7.93
N SER A 46 -3.95 15.05 7.35
CA SER A 46 -2.58 14.54 7.39
C SER A 46 -1.89 14.64 6.03
N LEU A 47 -2.64 15.07 5.02
CA LEU A 47 -2.15 15.38 3.69
C LEU A 47 -2.64 16.78 3.32
N ILE A 48 -1.70 17.65 2.93
CA ILE A 48 -1.97 18.96 2.33
C ILE A 48 -1.18 19.08 1.03
N VAL A 49 -1.56 20.01 0.18
CA VAL A 49 -0.82 20.36 -1.04
C VAL A 49 0.21 21.45 -0.71
N ALA A 50 1.44 21.29 -1.19
CA ALA A 50 2.51 22.27 -0.99
C ALA A 50 2.41 23.42 -2.03
N ASP A 51 1.27 24.11 -2.07
CA ASP A 51 0.99 25.24 -2.97
C ASP A 51 1.05 26.61 -2.25
N GLY A 52 1.23 26.62 -0.95
CA GLY A 52 1.23 27.81 -0.10
C GLY A 52 -0.17 28.28 0.31
N GLU A 53 -1.22 27.67 -0.20
CA GLU A 53 -2.63 28.06 0.02
C GLU A 53 -3.40 27.02 0.83
N ASP A 54 -3.13 25.73 0.62
CA ASP A 54 -3.80 24.65 1.36
C ASP A 54 -3.42 24.66 2.83
N GLU A 55 -4.45 24.83 3.67
CA GLU A 55 -4.30 25.16 5.07
C GLU A 55 -4.59 23.99 6.00
N LEU A 56 -3.59 23.61 6.79
CA LEU A 56 -3.74 22.69 7.91
C LEU A 56 -4.17 23.44 9.17
N VAL A 57 -5.25 22.98 9.81
CA VAL A 57 -5.72 23.49 11.12
C VAL A 57 -5.35 22.50 12.21
N LEU A 58 -4.74 22.99 13.28
CA LEU A 58 -4.25 22.21 14.41
C LEU A 58 -5.03 22.57 15.68
N ASN A 59 -5.58 21.57 16.36
CA ASN A 59 -6.33 21.75 17.61
C ASN A 59 -5.65 21.01 18.76
N VAL A 60 -5.58 21.65 19.93
CA VAL A 60 -4.94 21.08 21.13
C VAL A 60 -5.98 20.86 22.21
N LYS A 61 -6.09 19.62 22.69
CA LYS A 61 -6.93 19.31 23.86
C LYS A 61 -6.09 18.91 25.07
N PHE A 62 -6.50 19.31 26.25
CA PHE A 62 -5.93 18.86 27.52
C PHE A 62 -6.98 18.20 28.36
N ASN A 63 -6.83 16.89 28.60
CA ASN A 63 -7.85 16.05 29.25
C ASN A 63 -9.25 16.20 28.61
N GLY A 64 -9.30 16.28 27.27
CA GLY A 64 -10.54 16.42 26.49
C GLY A 64 -11.04 17.87 26.31
N VAL A 65 -10.51 18.84 27.05
CA VAL A 65 -10.91 20.26 26.95
C VAL A 65 -10.02 20.97 25.92
N ASP A 66 -10.62 21.75 25.03
CA ASP A 66 -9.89 22.57 24.05
C ASP A 66 -9.07 23.65 24.79
N VAL A 67 -7.77 23.70 24.45
CA VAL A 67 -6.79 24.65 24.98
C VAL A 67 -5.94 25.26 23.87
N THR A 68 -6.40 25.18 22.63
CA THR A 68 -5.64 25.57 21.42
C THR A 68 -5.06 26.97 21.54
N ASP A 69 -5.85 27.96 21.97
CA ASP A 69 -5.42 29.36 22.11
C ASP A 69 -4.36 29.58 23.22
N SER A 70 -4.27 28.62 24.15
CA SER A 70 -3.37 28.73 25.31
C SER A 70 -2.17 27.77 25.21
N ALA A 71 -2.15 26.90 24.23
CA ALA A 71 -1.09 25.93 23.99
C ALA A 71 -0.01 26.50 23.06
N TYR A 72 1.19 25.92 23.11
CA TYR A 72 2.23 26.17 22.14
C TYR A 72 2.31 25.02 21.16
N ILE A 73 2.22 25.32 19.86
CA ILE A 73 2.32 24.33 18.78
C ILE A 73 3.69 24.51 18.11
N TYR A 74 4.29 23.39 17.74
CA TYR A 74 5.59 23.32 17.11
C TYR A 74 5.51 22.53 15.82
N VAL A 75 6.22 23.00 14.78
CA VAL A 75 6.48 22.28 13.51
C VAL A 75 7.99 22.08 13.36
N ASN A 76 8.45 20.86 13.16
CA ASN A 76 9.86 20.51 13.01
C ASN A 76 10.74 21.17 14.12
N ASN A 77 10.27 21.10 15.38
CA ASN A 77 10.86 21.69 16.58
C ASN A 77 10.90 23.24 16.62
N LYS A 78 10.27 23.94 15.67
CA LYS A 78 10.13 25.41 15.71
C LYS A 78 8.73 25.77 16.16
N ARG A 79 8.62 26.72 17.11
CA ARG A 79 7.32 27.21 17.58
C ARG A 79 6.59 27.93 16.44
N MET A 80 5.31 27.60 16.26
CA MET A 80 4.41 28.26 15.34
C MET A 80 3.79 29.52 15.94
N SER A 81 3.35 30.44 15.08
CA SER A 81 2.47 31.53 15.42
C SER A 81 1.04 31.13 15.09
N GLY A 82 0.25 30.81 16.13
CA GLY A 82 -1.12 30.32 15.93
C GLY A 82 -1.20 28.81 15.68
N ASN A 83 -2.34 28.38 15.14
CA ASN A 83 -2.70 26.98 14.96
C ASN A 83 -2.97 26.61 13.48
N ARG A 84 -2.56 27.47 12.52
CA ARG A 84 -2.74 27.26 11.08
C ARG A 84 -1.39 27.16 10.40
N PHE A 85 -1.26 26.24 9.46
CA PHE A 85 -0.01 25.99 8.76
C PHE A 85 -0.26 25.82 7.27
N THR A 86 0.53 26.51 6.45
CA THR A 86 0.62 26.35 5.00
C THR A 86 2.08 26.19 4.60
N THR A 87 2.37 25.64 3.44
CA THR A 87 3.73 25.51 2.93
C THR A 87 3.75 25.43 1.40
N ASP A 88 4.80 25.96 0.80
CA ASP A 88 5.16 25.80 -0.62
C ASP A 88 6.22 24.71 -0.86
N LYS A 89 6.59 23.99 0.20
CA LYS A 89 7.63 22.94 0.15
C LYS A 89 7.03 21.58 0.42
N ALA A 90 7.10 20.71 -0.55
CA ALA A 90 6.74 19.31 -0.39
C ALA A 90 7.65 18.62 0.63
N GLY A 91 7.08 17.71 1.41
CA GLY A 91 7.80 16.95 2.41
C GLY A 91 6.96 16.58 3.63
N SER A 92 7.62 15.98 4.62
CA SER A 92 7.01 15.53 5.87
C SER A 92 7.22 16.58 6.96
N TYR A 93 6.15 16.94 7.65
CA TYR A 93 6.13 17.92 8.73
C TYR A 93 5.68 17.26 10.02
N LYS A 94 6.55 17.36 11.05
CA LYS A 94 6.27 16.82 12.38
C LYS A 94 5.78 17.92 13.32
N PHE A 95 4.56 17.73 13.84
CA PHE A 95 3.93 18.64 14.77
C PHE A 95 3.85 18.04 16.17
N PHE A 96 3.96 18.87 17.19
CA PHE A 96 3.60 18.54 18.57
C PHE A 96 3.15 19.79 19.31
N ALA A 97 2.43 19.60 20.41
CA ALA A 97 1.95 20.71 21.24
C ALA A 97 2.48 20.61 22.67
N SER A 98 2.64 21.77 23.31
CA SER A 98 2.99 21.87 24.73
C SER A 98 1.98 22.74 25.47
N TYR A 99 1.51 22.26 26.62
CA TYR A 99 0.61 22.98 27.51
C TYR A 99 0.87 22.62 28.97
N LYS A 100 1.05 23.66 29.82
CA LYS A 100 1.35 23.52 31.28
C LYS A 100 2.49 22.52 31.57
N GLY A 101 3.57 22.61 30.79
CA GLY A 101 4.78 21.78 30.96
C GLY A 101 4.62 20.31 30.51
N LYS A 102 3.50 19.94 29.91
CA LYS A 102 3.26 18.64 29.30
C LYS A 102 3.32 18.75 27.77
N VAL A 103 3.72 17.66 27.09
CA VAL A 103 3.89 17.62 25.64
C VAL A 103 2.98 16.53 25.06
N SER A 104 2.40 16.77 23.89
CA SER A 104 1.61 15.79 23.15
C SER A 104 2.52 14.75 22.48
N GLY A 105 1.92 13.67 21.97
CA GLY A 105 2.52 12.86 20.90
C GLY A 105 2.80 13.71 19.65
N ASN A 106 3.58 13.14 18.74
CA ASN A 106 3.83 13.74 17.43
C ASN A 106 2.65 13.47 16.49
N VAL A 107 2.35 14.46 15.64
CA VAL A 107 1.45 14.32 14.47
C VAL A 107 2.31 14.60 13.25
N ILE A 108 2.30 13.68 12.30
CA ILE A 108 3.01 13.82 11.03
C ILE A 108 2.01 14.21 9.95
N VAL A 109 2.32 15.23 9.17
CA VAL A 109 1.53 15.66 8.01
C VAL A 109 2.42 15.70 6.79
N THR A 110 1.96 15.15 5.68
CA THR A 110 2.63 15.23 4.38
C THR A 110 2.14 16.46 3.64
N ALA A 111 3.05 17.26 3.11
CA ALA A 111 2.75 18.25 2.09
C ALA A 111 3.16 17.68 0.73
N ALA A 112 2.19 17.32 -0.10
CA ALA A 112 2.41 16.73 -1.42
C ALA A 112 2.89 17.78 -2.42
N ASN A 113 3.77 17.40 -3.34
CA ASN A 113 4.09 18.23 -4.48
C ASN A 113 2.80 18.45 -5.32
N PRO A 114 2.40 19.69 -5.65
CA PRO A 114 1.22 19.94 -6.46
C PRO A 114 1.20 19.18 -7.80
N ALA A 115 2.37 18.98 -8.42
CA ALA A 115 2.50 18.21 -9.67
C ALA A 115 2.31 16.70 -9.49
N LEU A 116 2.28 16.21 -8.25
CA LEU A 116 2.13 14.79 -7.89
C LEU A 116 0.88 14.55 -7.02
N TYR A 117 0.03 15.56 -6.88
CA TYR A 117 -1.25 15.42 -6.19
C TYR A 117 -2.35 15.06 -7.18
N VAL A 118 -3.19 14.10 -6.82
CA VAL A 118 -4.34 13.65 -7.60
C VAL A 118 -5.58 13.64 -6.72
N ASP A 119 -6.67 14.18 -7.26
CA ASP A 119 -7.98 14.08 -6.61
C ASP A 119 -8.52 12.67 -6.71
N LEU A 120 -9.05 12.17 -5.61
CA LEU A 120 -9.76 10.90 -5.61
C LEU A 120 -11.16 11.06 -6.18
N PRO A 121 -11.72 10.03 -6.80
CA PRO A 121 -13.11 10.07 -7.25
C PRO A 121 -14.05 10.32 -6.09
N GLU A 122 -15.13 11.05 -6.35
CA GLU A 122 -16.21 11.25 -5.39
C GLU A 122 -16.78 9.89 -4.95
N ASP A 123 -16.96 9.73 -3.66
CA ASP A 123 -17.56 8.52 -3.10
C ASP A 123 -19.07 8.56 -3.28
N SER A 124 -19.61 7.63 -4.05
CA SER A 124 -21.06 7.52 -4.29
C SER A 124 -21.88 7.22 -3.04
N HIS A 125 -21.22 6.78 -1.95
CA HIS A 125 -21.85 6.42 -0.68
C HIS A 125 -20.99 6.87 0.50
N PRO A 126 -20.86 8.18 0.76
CA PRO A 126 -19.92 8.72 1.74
C PRO A 126 -20.15 8.18 3.17
N ASP A 127 -21.39 7.91 3.55
CA ASP A 127 -21.76 7.39 4.87
C ASP A 127 -21.73 5.85 4.97
N LYS A 128 -21.42 5.14 3.87
CA LYS A 128 -21.41 3.66 3.86
C LYS A 128 -20.01 3.14 4.16
N PHE A 129 -19.87 2.41 5.26
CA PHE A 129 -18.63 1.78 5.72
C PHE A 129 -18.69 0.25 5.73
N THR A 130 -19.62 -0.34 4.96
CA THR A 130 -19.81 -1.80 4.89
C THR A 130 -20.12 -2.24 3.47
N ASN A 131 -20.10 -3.55 3.22
CA ASN A 131 -20.39 -4.16 1.92
C ASN A 131 -19.47 -3.67 0.80
N PHE A 132 -18.19 -3.52 1.11
CA PHE A 132 -17.19 -3.22 0.09
C PHE A 132 -16.99 -4.42 -0.84
N SER A 133 -16.81 -4.16 -2.12
CA SER A 133 -16.33 -5.18 -3.05
C SER A 133 -14.91 -5.60 -2.67
N ARG A 134 -14.67 -6.91 -2.68
CA ARG A 134 -13.37 -7.49 -2.32
C ARG A 134 -12.62 -7.93 -3.54
N ASN A 135 -11.32 -7.63 -3.59
CA ASN A 135 -10.38 -8.19 -4.53
C ASN A 135 -9.31 -8.99 -3.79
N ILE A 136 -8.73 -9.95 -4.50
CA ILE A 136 -7.77 -10.92 -3.99
C ILE A 136 -6.43 -10.68 -4.68
N LEU A 137 -5.34 -10.75 -3.92
CA LEU A 137 -3.98 -10.74 -4.45
C LEU A 137 -3.55 -12.17 -4.81
N VAL A 138 -3.07 -12.34 -6.04
CA VAL A 138 -2.29 -13.52 -6.45
C VAL A 138 -0.87 -13.05 -6.76
N ALA A 139 0.08 -13.43 -5.93
CA ALA A 139 1.49 -13.05 -6.06
C ALA A 139 2.31 -14.26 -6.55
N GLU A 140 2.84 -14.18 -7.77
CA GLU A 140 3.72 -15.18 -8.35
C GLU A 140 5.18 -14.93 -7.95
N ALA A 141 5.88 -15.95 -7.51
CA ALA A 141 7.35 -15.96 -7.43
C ALA A 141 7.92 -16.58 -8.70
N THR A 142 8.73 -15.83 -9.44
CA THR A 142 9.18 -16.16 -10.78
C THR A 142 10.61 -15.68 -11.05
N GLY A 143 11.15 -16.04 -12.22
CA GLY A 143 12.43 -15.55 -12.70
C GLY A 143 12.65 -15.89 -14.16
N THR A 144 13.32 -15.02 -14.91
CA THR A 144 13.59 -15.21 -16.35
C THR A 144 14.48 -16.41 -16.64
N TRP A 145 15.28 -16.83 -15.68
CA TRP A 145 16.14 -18.02 -15.72
C TRP A 145 15.39 -19.33 -15.45
N CYS A 146 14.19 -19.27 -14.91
CA CYS A 146 13.41 -20.41 -14.44
C CYS A 146 12.73 -21.13 -15.61
N GLY A 147 13.20 -22.33 -15.95
CA GLY A 147 12.66 -23.10 -17.09
C GLY A 147 11.24 -23.65 -16.85
N TYR A 148 10.78 -23.76 -15.61
CA TYR A 148 9.41 -24.18 -15.27
C TYR A 148 8.42 -23.02 -15.11
N CYS A 149 8.89 -21.78 -14.97
CA CYS A 149 8.03 -20.61 -14.79
C CYS A 149 7.04 -20.37 -15.95
N PRO A 150 7.33 -20.70 -17.22
CA PRO A 150 6.35 -20.62 -18.30
C PRO A 150 5.04 -21.37 -18.06
N TYR A 151 5.05 -22.45 -17.27
CA TYR A 151 3.81 -23.17 -16.91
C TYR A 151 2.89 -22.33 -16.02
N MET A 152 3.46 -21.55 -15.08
CA MET A 152 2.67 -20.67 -14.23
C MET A 152 2.27 -19.38 -14.96
N ILE A 153 3.14 -18.80 -15.77
CA ILE A 153 2.80 -17.66 -16.65
C ILE A 153 1.57 -18.03 -17.49
N ARG A 154 1.59 -19.20 -18.13
CA ARG A 154 0.44 -19.67 -18.92
C ARG A 154 -0.80 -19.92 -18.08
N ALA A 155 -0.66 -20.44 -16.86
CA ALA A 155 -1.76 -20.65 -15.94
C ALA A 155 -2.43 -19.31 -15.55
N LEU A 156 -1.65 -18.27 -15.26
CA LEU A 156 -2.15 -16.94 -14.96
C LEU A 156 -2.84 -16.28 -16.15
N GLU A 157 -2.32 -16.48 -17.38
CA GLU A 157 -3.00 -16.05 -18.61
C GLU A 157 -4.37 -16.75 -18.79
N LEU A 158 -4.42 -18.08 -18.62
CA LEU A 158 -5.65 -18.86 -18.72
C LEU A 158 -6.66 -18.47 -17.64
N PHE A 159 -6.19 -18.24 -16.40
CA PHE A 159 -7.04 -17.75 -15.32
C PHE A 159 -7.58 -16.35 -15.63
N SER A 160 -6.74 -15.42 -16.10
CA SER A 160 -7.15 -14.06 -16.44
C SER A 160 -8.18 -14.03 -17.58
N ALA A 161 -8.02 -14.91 -18.58
CA ALA A 161 -8.93 -14.99 -19.73
C ALA A 161 -10.26 -15.67 -19.42
N ASN A 162 -10.26 -16.71 -18.59
CA ASN A 162 -11.40 -17.64 -18.45
C ASN A 162 -11.89 -17.83 -17.01
N GLY A 163 -11.12 -17.39 -16.02
CA GLY A 163 -11.47 -17.57 -14.61
C GLY A 163 -12.70 -16.75 -14.21
N SER A 164 -13.70 -17.39 -13.62
CA SER A 164 -14.93 -16.69 -13.15
C SER A 164 -14.65 -15.62 -12.10
N ASN A 165 -13.53 -15.74 -11.38
CA ASN A 165 -13.10 -14.86 -10.31
C ASN A 165 -11.97 -13.88 -10.73
N ALA A 166 -11.52 -13.95 -12.00
CA ALA A 166 -10.39 -13.15 -12.49
C ALA A 166 -10.61 -11.63 -12.34
N LYS A 167 -11.84 -11.15 -12.58
CA LYS A 167 -12.21 -9.73 -12.44
C LYS A 167 -12.02 -9.16 -11.02
N ASN A 168 -11.96 -10.02 -10.02
CA ASN A 168 -11.77 -9.65 -8.61
C ASN A 168 -10.35 -10.04 -8.13
N THR A 169 -9.39 -10.06 -9.04
CA THR A 169 -8.02 -10.51 -8.74
C THR A 169 -7.01 -9.49 -9.25
N VAL A 170 -6.04 -9.15 -8.41
CA VAL A 170 -4.84 -8.43 -8.78
C VAL A 170 -3.69 -9.42 -8.80
N ILE A 171 -2.98 -9.50 -9.93
CA ILE A 171 -1.84 -10.39 -10.12
C ILE A 171 -0.55 -9.56 -10.00
N VAL A 172 0.46 -10.11 -9.31
CA VAL A 172 1.78 -9.49 -9.18
C VAL A 172 2.86 -10.55 -9.33
N ALA A 173 3.85 -10.29 -10.20
CA ALA A 173 5.00 -11.15 -10.42
C ALA A 173 6.21 -10.63 -9.62
N MET A 174 6.64 -11.41 -8.64
CA MET A 174 7.81 -11.16 -7.82
C MET A 174 9.01 -11.86 -8.45
N HIS A 175 9.83 -11.14 -9.18
CA HIS A 175 11.03 -11.66 -9.81
C HIS A 175 12.19 -11.81 -8.81
N SER A 176 12.96 -12.88 -8.94
CA SER A 176 14.18 -13.13 -8.15
C SER A 176 15.37 -13.52 -9.02
N GLY A 177 16.55 -12.96 -8.71
CA GLY A 177 17.82 -13.34 -9.34
C GLY A 177 17.93 -12.98 -10.81
N ASP A 178 17.20 -12.02 -11.31
CA ASP A 178 17.22 -11.54 -12.70
C ASP A 178 17.18 -10.01 -12.81
N THR A 179 17.08 -9.47 -14.04
CA THR A 179 17.06 -8.02 -14.30
C THR A 179 15.77 -7.33 -13.85
N PHE A 180 14.73 -8.08 -13.53
CA PHE A 180 13.45 -7.60 -13.02
C PHE A 180 13.36 -7.64 -11.51
N SER A 181 14.30 -8.32 -10.85
CA SER A 181 14.35 -8.36 -9.39
C SER A 181 14.47 -6.97 -8.79
N SER A 182 13.72 -6.73 -7.74
CA SER A 182 13.77 -5.52 -6.94
C SER A 182 14.01 -5.88 -5.46
N GLU A 183 14.50 -4.92 -4.66
CA GLU A 183 14.60 -5.11 -3.21
C GLU A 183 13.26 -5.56 -2.61
N SER A 184 12.14 -5.04 -3.16
CA SER A 184 10.79 -5.38 -2.70
C SER A 184 10.39 -6.81 -3.08
N SER A 185 10.69 -7.27 -4.30
CA SER A 185 10.36 -8.63 -4.72
C SER A 185 11.18 -9.67 -3.95
N GLU A 186 12.48 -9.44 -3.78
CA GLU A 186 13.35 -10.34 -3.01
C GLU A 186 12.94 -10.40 -1.52
N ALA A 187 12.62 -9.24 -0.92
CA ALA A 187 12.15 -9.19 0.46
C ALA A 187 10.79 -9.89 0.64
N ALA A 188 9.88 -9.76 -0.34
CA ALA A 188 8.58 -10.43 -0.30
C ALA A 188 8.73 -11.95 -0.41
N ILE A 189 9.50 -12.43 -1.38
CA ILE A 189 9.79 -13.86 -1.58
C ILE A 189 10.40 -14.48 -0.32
N ALA A 190 11.40 -13.80 0.27
CA ALA A 190 12.06 -14.27 1.49
C ALA A 190 11.08 -14.32 2.69
N ALA A 191 10.26 -13.29 2.85
CA ALA A 191 9.31 -13.20 3.97
C ALA A 191 8.12 -14.16 3.82
N LEU A 192 7.77 -14.56 2.60
CA LEU A 192 6.77 -15.60 2.29
C LEU A 192 7.33 -17.00 2.36
N HIS A 193 8.64 -17.15 2.64
CA HIS A 193 9.33 -18.45 2.72
C HIS A 193 9.19 -19.30 1.44
N VAL A 194 9.10 -18.65 0.27
CA VAL A 194 9.06 -19.36 -1.01
C VAL A 194 10.36 -20.11 -1.22
N SER A 195 10.27 -21.41 -1.42
CA SER A 195 11.42 -22.32 -1.57
C SER A 195 11.64 -22.83 -2.98
N GLY A 196 10.68 -22.61 -3.89
CA GLY A 196 10.70 -23.10 -5.26
C GLY A 196 10.07 -22.13 -6.25
N PHE A 197 10.45 -22.27 -7.51
CA PHE A 197 9.95 -21.47 -8.63
C PHE A 197 9.44 -22.40 -9.74
N PRO A 198 8.25 -22.11 -10.33
CA PRO A 198 7.33 -21.05 -9.94
C PRO A 198 6.52 -21.41 -8.70
N SER A 199 6.00 -20.40 -8.02
CA SER A 199 5.01 -20.54 -6.94
C SER A 199 4.06 -19.35 -6.94
N CYS A 200 2.78 -19.56 -6.63
CA CYS A 200 1.82 -18.49 -6.37
C CYS A 200 1.35 -18.50 -4.92
N VAL A 201 1.34 -17.34 -4.29
CA VAL A 201 0.83 -17.11 -2.94
C VAL A 201 -0.42 -16.24 -3.04
N VAL A 202 -1.48 -16.62 -2.34
CA VAL A 202 -2.74 -15.87 -2.34
C VAL A 202 -2.85 -15.03 -1.05
N ASN A 203 -3.21 -13.76 -1.18
CA ASN A 203 -3.40 -12.79 -0.08
C ASN A 203 -2.22 -12.70 0.91
N LEU A 204 -0.99 -12.96 0.45
CA LEU A 204 0.22 -13.03 1.27
C LEU A 204 0.14 -14.07 2.39
N ASN A 205 -0.66 -15.10 2.21
CA ASN A 205 -0.76 -16.23 3.14
C ASN A 205 0.14 -17.39 2.67
N PRO A 206 1.30 -17.65 3.31
CA PRO A 206 2.23 -18.70 2.87
C PRO A 206 1.66 -20.12 3.05
N GLU A 207 0.55 -20.27 3.76
CA GLU A 207 -0.17 -21.55 3.87
C GLU A 207 -1.06 -21.83 2.65
N VAL A 208 -1.27 -20.82 1.78
CA VAL A 208 -2.05 -20.92 0.53
C VAL A 208 -1.09 -20.76 -0.64
N LEU A 209 -0.36 -21.83 -0.91
CA LEU A 209 0.68 -21.90 -1.94
C LEU A 209 0.21 -22.81 -3.09
N ILE A 210 0.35 -22.34 -4.33
CA ILE A 210 0.08 -23.09 -5.55
C ILE A 210 1.41 -23.29 -6.27
N GLU A 211 1.83 -24.53 -6.41
CA GLU A 211 3.10 -24.92 -7.02
C GLU A 211 2.87 -25.91 -8.18
N ASN A 212 3.73 -25.79 -9.13
CA ASN A 212 4.10 -26.73 -10.20
C ASN A 212 3.07 -27.83 -10.57
N ALA A 213 2.05 -27.44 -11.32
CA ALA A 213 1.15 -28.33 -12.03
C ALA A 213 1.09 -27.91 -13.51
N GLN A 214 0.33 -28.68 -14.32
CA GLN A 214 0.03 -28.24 -15.69
C GLN A 214 -0.71 -26.88 -15.68
N PRO A 215 -0.56 -26.03 -16.70
CA PRO A 215 -1.14 -24.68 -16.72
C PRO A 215 -2.65 -24.66 -16.46
N GLU A 216 -3.40 -25.57 -17.06
CA GLU A 216 -4.85 -25.67 -16.89
C GLU A 216 -5.21 -26.00 -15.45
N VAL A 217 -4.49 -26.95 -14.84
CA VAL A 217 -4.71 -27.35 -13.44
C VAL A 217 -4.36 -26.20 -12.49
N ASN A 218 -3.25 -25.49 -12.73
CA ASN A 218 -2.90 -24.31 -11.94
C ASN A 218 -3.95 -23.19 -12.08
N ALA A 219 -4.45 -22.93 -13.30
CA ALA A 219 -5.50 -21.94 -13.53
C ALA A 219 -6.79 -22.27 -12.77
N GLU A 220 -7.22 -23.54 -12.78
CA GLU A 220 -8.37 -24.02 -12.01
C GLU A 220 -8.15 -23.90 -10.50
N ASN A 221 -6.95 -24.26 -10.01
CA ASN A 221 -6.57 -24.13 -8.60
C ASN A 221 -6.59 -22.67 -8.16
N ILE A 222 -5.99 -21.75 -8.93
CA ILE A 222 -6.02 -20.30 -8.67
C ILE A 222 -7.48 -19.82 -8.59
N ASN A 223 -8.30 -20.16 -9.60
CA ASN A 223 -9.71 -19.76 -9.63
C ASN A 223 -10.50 -20.31 -8.42
N SER A 224 -10.23 -21.54 -8.02
CA SER A 224 -10.87 -22.18 -6.85
C SER A 224 -10.48 -21.49 -5.55
N VAL A 225 -9.18 -21.25 -5.34
CA VAL A 225 -8.67 -20.59 -4.14
C VAL A 225 -9.17 -19.15 -4.05
N VAL A 226 -9.10 -18.39 -5.14
CA VAL A 226 -9.65 -17.02 -5.19
C VAL A 226 -11.14 -17.03 -4.88
N GLY A 227 -11.90 -17.99 -5.43
CA GLY A 227 -13.33 -18.15 -5.12
C GLY A 227 -13.63 -18.51 -3.66
N MET A 228 -12.73 -19.20 -2.97
CA MET A 228 -12.85 -19.45 -1.53
C MET A 228 -12.59 -18.16 -0.73
N GLU A 229 -11.52 -17.43 -1.07
CA GLU A 229 -11.15 -16.17 -0.42
C GLU A 229 -12.23 -15.08 -0.58
N LEU A 230 -12.90 -15.02 -1.73
CA LEU A 230 -13.99 -14.07 -2.01
C LEU A 230 -15.25 -14.31 -1.16
N LYS A 231 -15.39 -15.45 -0.46
CA LYS A 231 -16.50 -15.68 0.47
C LYS A 231 -16.36 -14.84 1.76
N GLU A 232 -15.15 -14.44 2.10
CA GLU A 232 -14.92 -13.55 3.22
C GLU A 232 -15.23 -12.10 2.82
N ALA A 233 -15.93 -11.38 3.68
CA ALA A 233 -16.25 -9.98 3.43
C ALA A 233 -15.01 -9.08 3.54
N ALA A 234 -14.93 -8.07 2.67
CA ALA A 234 -13.96 -6.99 2.84
C ALA A 234 -14.31 -6.17 4.09
N ARG A 235 -13.32 -6.04 4.99
CA ARG A 235 -13.42 -5.22 6.21
C ARG A 235 -13.10 -3.75 5.92
N VAL A 236 -12.46 -3.48 4.78
CA VAL A 236 -12.09 -2.14 4.34
C VAL A 236 -12.45 -1.93 2.88
N GLY A 237 -12.86 -0.69 2.55
CA GLY A 237 -12.95 -0.18 1.19
C GLY A 237 -11.69 0.63 0.86
N VAL A 238 -11.26 0.61 -0.40
CA VAL A 238 -10.10 1.36 -0.88
C VAL A 238 -10.47 2.13 -2.14
N SER A 239 -10.06 3.40 -2.20
CA SER A 239 -10.08 4.24 -3.39
C SER A 239 -8.66 4.74 -3.64
N ALA A 240 -8.22 4.90 -4.88
CA ALA A 240 -6.90 5.41 -5.19
C ALA A 240 -6.86 6.20 -6.49
N GLY A 241 -5.85 7.06 -6.62
CA GLY A 241 -5.46 7.71 -7.87
C GLY A 241 -3.95 7.68 -8.02
N VAL A 242 -3.48 7.61 -9.27
CA VAL A 242 -2.05 7.55 -9.62
C VAL A 242 -1.72 8.65 -10.61
N VAL A 243 -0.68 9.40 -10.33
CA VAL A 243 -0.19 10.49 -11.18
C VAL A 243 1.32 10.36 -11.41
N VAL A 244 1.77 10.83 -12.56
CA VAL A 244 3.20 10.92 -12.88
C VAL A 244 3.60 12.40 -13.03
N SER A 245 4.81 12.74 -12.58
CA SER A 245 5.36 14.09 -12.77
C SER A 245 5.52 14.43 -14.27
N PRO A 246 5.44 15.72 -14.66
CA PRO A 246 5.57 16.13 -16.06
C PRO A 246 6.86 15.66 -16.74
N ASP A 247 7.93 15.50 -15.99
CA ASP A 247 9.23 14.99 -16.46
C ASP A 247 9.36 13.47 -16.38
N SER A 248 8.30 12.78 -15.94
CA SER A 248 8.25 11.33 -15.75
C SER A 248 9.30 10.77 -14.78
N SER A 249 9.89 11.61 -13.93
CA SER A 249 10.91 11.18 -12.95
C SER A 249 10.31 10.59 -11.68
N MET A 250 9.07 10.97 -11.34
CA MET A 250 8.36 10.57 -10.14
C MET A 250 6.95 10.10 -10.48
N LEU A 251 6.46 9.13 -9.72
CA LEU A 251 5.10 8.63 -9.75
C LEU A 251 4.54 8.67 -8.33
N ALA A 252 3.35 9.19 -8.15
CA ALA A 252 2.70 9.20 -6.85
C ALA A 252 1.37 8.46 -6.85
N VAL A 253 1.06 7.85 -5.73
CA VAL A 253 -0.25 7.28 -5.43
C VAL A 253 -0.85 7.99 -4.21
N ARG A 254 -2.09 8.43 -4.34
CA ARG A 254 -2.96 8.81 -3.22
C ARG A 254 -4.04 7.76 -3.08
N ALA A 255 -4.34 7.37 -1.86
CA ALA A 255 -5.44 6.45 -1.59
C ALA A 255 -6.21 6.89 -0.35
N ALA A 256 -7.49 6.52 -0.30
CA ALA A 256 -8.33 6.61 0.89
C ALA A 256 -8.83 5.22 1.26
N VAL A 257 -8.85 4.94 2.56
CA VAL A 257 -9.30 3.67 3.12
C VAL A 257 -10.46 3.93 4.08
N LYS A 258 -11.61 3.33 3.80
CA LYS A 258 -12.74 3.26 4.71
C LYS A 258 -12.68 1.99 5.55
N VAL A 259 -12.78 2.12 6.86
CA VAL A 259 -12.72 0.99 7.80
C VAL A 259 -14.15 0.58 8.18
N GLY A 260 -14.55 -0.63 7.85
CA GLY A 260 -15.90 -1.16 8.14
C GLY A 260 -15.99 -2.03 9.38
N LYS A 261 -14.84 -2.46 9.94
CA LYS A 261 -14.79 -3.29 11.15
C LYS A 261 -13.59 -2.88 12.00
N ASP A 262 -13.76 -2.79 13.32
CA ASP A 262 -12.66 -2.58 14.25
C ASP A 262 -11.56 -3.62 14.06
N GLY A 263 -10.30 -3.20 14.10
CA GLY A 263 -9.18 -4.11 13.95
C GLY A 263 -7.83 -3.45 13.74
N ALA A 264 -6.79 -4.29 13.70
CA ALA A 264 -5.45 -3.88 13.33
C ALA A 264 -5.27 -4.03 11.82
N TYR A 265 -4.89 -2.95 11.16
CA TYR A 265 -4.71 -2.88 9.70
C TYR A 265 -3.35 -2.30 9.35
N ARG A 266 -2.84 -2.73 8.21
CA ARG A 266 -1.63 -2.18 7.61
C ARG A 266 -1.88 -1.89 6.13
N ILE A 267 -1.15 -0.91 5.58
CA ILE A 267 -1.26 -0.50 4.18
C ILE A 267 0.09 -0.56 3.50
N ASN A 268 0.07 -0.92 2.22
CA ASN A 268 1.21 -0.83 1.32
C ASN A 268 0.75 -0.43 -0.08
N ALA A 269 1.64 0.18 -0.84
CA ALA A 269 1.47 0.39 -2.27
C ALA A 269 2.61 -0.34 -3.00
N TRP A 270 2.27 -1.12 -4.03
CA TRP A 270 3.20 -1.84 -4.87
C TRP A 270 3.20 -1.25 -6.28
N LEU A 271 4.35 -0.76 -6.71
CA LEU A 271 4.56 -0.29 -8.08
C LEU A 271 4.79 -1.49 -9.00
N ILE A 272 3.98 -1.59 -10.03
CA ILE A 272 3.94 -2.70 -10.98
C ILE A 272 4.19 -2.16 -12.37
N GLU A 273 4.90 -2.90 -13.21
CA GLU A 273 5.11 -2.59 -14.62
C GLU A 273 4.73 -3.78 -15.49
N ASP A 274 4.00 -3.51 -16.58
CA ASP A 274 3.57 -4.49 -17.57
C ASP A 274 4.33 -4.37 -18.88
N GLY A 275 4.38 -5.48 -19.65
CA GLY A 275 4.81 -5.47 -21.04
C GLY A 275 6.30 -5.21 -21.26
N VAL A 276 7.17 -5.72 -20.40
CA VAL A 276 8.62 -5.55 -20.53
C VAL A 276 9.24 -6.75 -21.24
N PRO A 277 9.75 -6.58 -22.46
CA PRO A 277 10.30 -7.69 -23.22
C PRO A 277 11.64 -8.18 -22.65
N ALA A 278 11.73 -9.48 -22.39
CA ALA A 278 13.00 -10.15 -22.02
C ALA A 278 12.98 -11.62 -22.39
N SER A 279 14.17 -12.22 -22.40
CA SER A 279 14.37 -13.65 -22.65
C SER A 279 13.88 -14.45 -21.43
N GLN A 280 12.99 -15.40 -21.64
CA GLN A 280 12.51 -16.37 -20.65
C GLN A 280 13.04 -17.75 -20.98
N SER A 281 13.76 -18.39 -20.04
CA SER A 281 14.13 -19.80 -20.14
C SER A 281 12.88 -20.69 -20.12
N SER A 282 12.88 -21.79 -20.89
CA SER A 282 11.75 -22.71 -20.95
C SER A 282 12.21 -24.15 -21.05
N TYR A 283 11.61 -25.01 -20.19
CA TYR A 283 11.65 -26.47 -20.35
C TYR A 283 10.37 -27.00 -21.01
N TRP A 284 9.44 -26.13 -21.34
CA TRP A 284 8.19 -26.49 -22.01
C TRP A 284 8.34 -26.29 -23.53
N TYR A 285 8.41 -27.41 -24.26
CA TYR A 285 8.72 -27.44 -25.68
C TYR A 285 7.71 -26.64 -26.52
N GLU A 286 6.42 -26.81 -26.25
CA GLU A 286 5.33 -26.16 -27.00
C GLU A 286 5.31 -24.64 -26.75
N PHE A 287 5.62 -24.20 -25.56
CA PHE A 287 5.69 -22.78 -25.22
C PHE A 287 6.85 -22.08 -25.93
N SER A 288 7.99 -22.74 -26.03
CA SER A 288 9.22 -22.18 -26.55
C SER A 288 9.52 -22.55 -28.00
N ASP A 289 8.61 -23.25 -28.70
CA ASP A 289 8.82 -23.78 -30.05
C ASP A 289 10.13 -24.58 -30.16
N GLY A 290 10.38 -25.39 -29.16
CA GLY A 290 11.56 -26.25 -29.06
C GLY A 290 12.86 -25.54 -28.71
N LYS A 291 12.83 -24.25 -28.38
CA LYS A 291 14.01 -23.48 -27.95
C LYS A 291 14.18 -23.55 -26.44
N SER A 292 15.42 -23.39 -25.97
CA SER A 292 15.71 -23.32 -24.52
C SER A 292 15.30 -21.99 -23.89
N ALA A 293 15.05 -20.96 -24.69
CA ALA A 293 14.56 -19.66 -24.27
C ALA A 293 13.88 -18.92 -25.43
N ILE A 294 12.90 -18.08 -25.10
CA ILE A 294 12.21 -17.18 -26.04
C ILE A 294 12.07 -15.78 -25.41
N VAL A 295 11.88 -14.78 -26.27
CA VAL A 295 11.53 -13.44 -25.79
C VAL A 295 10.02 -13.37 -25.60
N ILE A 296 9.59 -12.96 -24.41
CA ILE A 296 8.18 -12.67 -24.09
C ILE A 296 8.06 -11.30 -23.46
N ASP A 297 6.87 -10.74 -23.44
CA ASP A 297 6.54 -9.56 -22.65
C ASP A 297 6.19 -10.02 -21.23
N HIS A 298 7.03 -9.65 -20.27
CA HIS A 298 6.75 -9.94 -18.87
C HIS A 298 5.73 -8.95 -18.33
N MET A 299 4.73 -9.48 -17.62
CA MET A 299 3.61 -8.75 -17.08
C MET A 299 3.66 -8.72 -15.55
N HIS A 300 3.00 -7.73 -14.96
CA HIS A 300 2.76 -7.62 -13.50
C HIS A 300 4.03 -7.55 -12.64
N ILE A 301 5.14 -7.07 -13.18
CA ILE A 301 6.45 -7.06 -12.53
C ILE A 301 6.44 -6.13 -11.32
N LEU A 302 6.72 -6.63 -10.12
CA LEU A 302 6.88 -5.82 -8.90
C LEU A 302 8.19 -5.02 -8.94
N ARG A 303 8.08 -3.71 -9.19
CA ARG A 303 9.22 -2.80 -9.28
C ARG A 303 9.60 -2.13 -7.97
N GLY A 304 8.66 -2.02 -7.04
CA GLY A 304 8.90 -1.38 -5.75
C GLY A 304 7.71 -1.45 -4.81
N ALA A 305 7.96 -1.18 -3.54
CA ALA A 305 6.92 -1.08 -2.52
C ALA A 305 7.10 0.20 -1.70
N SER A 306 6.01 0.70 -1.14
CA SER A 306 6.00 1.94 -0.35
C SER A 306 6.68 1.81 1.01
N CYS A 307 7.10 0.62 1.42
CA CYS A 307 7.84 0.37 2.64
C CYS A 307 8.80 -0.83 2.51
N VAL A 308 9.80 -0.85 3.39
CA VAL A 308 10.88 -1.88 3.39
C VAL A 308 10.35 -3.30 3.61
N SER A 309 9.27 -3.46 4.39
CA SER A 309 8.62 -4.76 4.55
C SER A 309 7.41 -4.87 3.61
N PRO A 310 7.59 -5.36 2.37
CA PRO A 310 6.55 -5.31 1.35
C PRO A 310 5.33 -6.15 1.70
N ILE A 311 5.47 -7.21 2.50
CA ILE A 311 4.34 -8.05 2.91
C ILE A 311 3.63 -7.54 4.17
N GLN A 312 4.34 -6.87 5.08
CA GLN A 312 3.74 -6.36 6.31
C GLN A 312 3.04 -5.01 6.11
N GLY A 313 3.64 -4.13 5.30
CA GLY A 313 3.16 -2.78 5.19
C GLY A 313 3.43 -1.93 6.44
N LYS A 314 2.94 -0.70 6.47
CA LYS A 314 2.96 0.20 7.63
C LYS A 314 1.58 0.25 8.30
N LEU A 315 1.53 0.65 9.55
CA LEU A 315 0.27 0.82 10.29
C LEU A 315 -0.66 1.78 9.51
N LEU A 316 -1.93 1.39 9.36
CA LEU A 316 -2.93 2.23 8.72
C LEU A 316 -3.24 3.41 9.63
N GLY A 317 -2.96 4.64 9.16
CA GLY A 317 -3.14 5.86 9.94
C GLY A 317 -2.29 5.93 11.21
N GLU A 318 -1.14 5.23 11.25
CA GLU A 318 -0.26 5.11 12.43
C GLU A 318 -0.97 4.57 13.69
N LYS A 319 -2.10 3.92 13.49
CA LYS A 319 -2.91 3.36 14.58
C LYS A 319 -2.60 1.86 14.76
N GLU A 320 -2.40 1.41 15.98
CA GLU A 320 -2.34 -0.02 16.30
C GLU A 320 -3.68 -0.71 15.99
N THR A 321 -4.79 0.02 16.19
CA THR A 321 -6.15 -0.40 15.85
C THR A 321 -6.91 0.76 15.25
N CYS A 322 -7.71 0.49 14.20
CA CYS A 322 -8.64 1.42 13.59
C CYS A 322 -10.07 1.05 14.00
N ALA A 323 -10.94 2.05 14.11
CA ALA A 323 -12.34 1.86 14.41
C ALA A 323 -13.19 1.78 13.13
N ALA A 324 -14.30 1.07 13.17
CA ALA A 324 -15.33 1.15 12.14
C ALA A 324 -15.83 2.59 12.01
N GLY A 325 -15.91 3.09 10.78
CA GLY A 325 -16.22 4.49 10.49
C GLY A 325 -14.99 5.38 10.28
N ASP A 326 -13.78 4.90 10.58
CA ASP A 326 -12.56 5.63 10.23
C ASP A 326 -12.42 5.74 8.70
N MET A 327 -12.08 6.95 8.22
CA MET A 327 -11.59 7.20 6.87
C MET A 327 -10.14 7.68 6.98
N ILE A 328 -9.22 7.01 6.29
CA ILE A 328 -7.78 7.22 6.44
C ILE A 328 -7.18 7.42 5.07
N GLU A 329 -6.43 8.51 4.88
CA GLU A 329 -5.69 8.75 3.64
C GLU A 329 -4.29 8.15 3.68
N PHE A 330 -3.78 7.86 2.50
CA PHE A 330 -2.44 7.35 2.26
C PHE A 330 -1.85 8.06 1.04
N TYR A 331 -0.56 8.41 1.12
CA TYR A 331 0.19 8.99 0.02
C TYR A 331 1.60 8.41 -0.03
N HIS A 332 2.09 8.14 -1.25
CA HIS A 332 3.46 7.71 -1.45
C HIS A 332 3.98 8.09 -2.83
N GLU A 333 5.25 8.45 -2.90
CA GLU A 333 5.96 8.78 -4.14
C GLU A 333 7.01 7.71 -4.46
N PHE A 334 7.02 7.26 -5.72
CA PHE A 334 8.03 6.37 -6.27
C PHE A 334 8.96 7.13 -7.20
N ASN A 335 10.27 6.92 -7.06
CA ASN A 335 11.25 7.41 -8.01
C ASN A 335 11.39 6.42 -9.17
N VAL A 336 11.07 6.86 -10.39
CA VAL A 336 11.01 6.02 -11.60
C VAL A 336 12.36 5.40 -11.93
N ALA A 337 13.45 6.16 -11.84
CA ALA A 337 14.80 5.65 -12.11
C ALA A 337 15.26 4.64 -11.06
N LYS A 338 14.96 4.89 -9.76
CA LYS A 338 15.29 3.96 -8.68
C LYS A 338 14.50 2.65 -8.80
N ALA A 339 13.27 2.71 -9.28
CA ALA A 339 12.42 1.54 -9.51
C ALA A 339 12.77 0.79 -10.81
N ASN A 340 13.76 1.26 -11.59
CA ASN A 340 14.19 0.66 -12.85
C ASN A 340 13.02 0.44 -13.83
N ILE A 341 12.16 1.45 -13.99
CA ILE A 341 10.99 1.41 -14.87
C ILE A 341 11.45 1.59 -16.32
N ALA A 342 11.01 0.69 -17.21
CA ALA A 342 11.27 0.78 -18.64
C ALA A 342 10.29 1.72 -19.34
N ASN A 343 9.00 1.68 -18.96
CA ASN A 343 7.97 2.55 -19.52
C ASN A 343 6.93 2.94 -18.46
N VAL A 344 6.97 4.17 -18.04
CA VAL A 344 6.06 4.72 -17.02
C VAL A 344 4.58 4.61 -17.41
N ALA A 345 4.25 4.67 -18.71
CA ALA A 345 2.88 4.53 -19.18
C ALA A 345 2.30 3.12 -18.98
N ASN A 346 3.17 2.12 -18.82
CA ASN A 346 2.77 0.74 -18.55
C ASN A 346 2.75 0.43 -17.04
N CYS A 347 2.94 1.44 -16.21
CA CYS A 347 2.92 1.28 -14.76
C CYS A 347 1.51 1.38 -14.18
N LYS A 348 1.33 0.69 -13.08
CA LYS A 348 0.16 0.73 -12.22
C LYS A 348 0.58 0.58 -10.77
N VAL A 349 -0.27 0.98 -9.86
CA VAL A 349 -0.03 0.80 -8.43
C VAL A 349 -1.12 -0.06 -7.84
N ALA A 350 -0.73 -1.14 -7.19
CA ALA A 350 -1.62 -1.91 -6.35
C ALA A 350 -1.58 -1.38 -4.92
N VAL A 351 -2.71 -0.90 -4.41
CA VAL A 351 -2.86 -0.49 -3.01
C VAL A 351 -3.51 -1.63 -2.25
N LEU A 352 -2.77 -2.20 -1.31
CA LEU A 352 -3.22 -3.34 -0.53
C LEU A 352 -3.34 -2.97 0.95
N VAL A 353 -4.45 -3.39 1.56
CA VAL A 353 -4.67 -3.28 3.00
C VAL A 353 -4.73 -4.68 3.58
N THR A 354 -3.81 -4.94 4.53
CA THR A 354 -3.79 -6.19 5.27
C THR A 354 -4.48 -6.02 6.61
N ALA A 355 -5.11 -7.09 7.10
CA ALA A 355 -5.77 -7.13 8.39
C ALA A 355 -5.20 -8.27 9.23
N ALA A 356 -5.08 -8.05 10.54
CA ALA A 356 -4.78 -9.13 11.48
C ALA A 356 -5.93 -10.13 11.51
N THR A 357 -5.59 -11.41 11.59
CA THR A 357 -6.59 -12.44 11.89
C THR A 357 -7.00 -12.33 13.37
N ASP A 358 -8.25 -12.67 13.69
CA ASP A 358 -8.83 -12.50 15.05
C ASP A 358 -8.04 -13.22 16.15
N SER A 359 -7.12 -14.13 15.80
CA SER A 359 -6.33 -14.94 16.75
C SER A 359 -4.81 -14.80 16.59
N SER A 360 -4.30 -13.95 15.71
CA SER A 360 -2.86 -13.93 15.42
C SER A 360 -2.33 -12.51 15.12
N THR A 361 -1.01 -12.37 15.27
CA THR A 361 -0.25 -11.21 14.80
C THR A 361 0.08 -11.29 13.30
N LYS A 362 -0.45 -12.29 12.58
CA LYS A 362 -0.27 -12.45 11.14
C LYS A 362 -1.25 -11.53 10.40
N PHE A 363 -0.75 -10.86 9.38
CA PHE A 363 -1.50 -9.95 8.55
C PHE A 363 -1.62 -10.53 7.14
N PHE A 364 -2.85 -10.65 6.63
CA PHE A 364 -3.14 -11.08 5.27
C PHE A 364 -3.91 -10.01 4.53
N VAL A 365 -3.84 -10.01 3.20
CA VAL A 365 -4.56 -9.04 2.38
C VAL A 365 -6.06 -9.19 2.63
N ASN A 366 -6.67 -8.13 3.15
CA ASN A 366 -8.11 -8.04 3.33
C ASN A 366 -8.80 -7.48 2.09
N ASN A 367 -8.21 -6.44 1.50
CA ASN A 367 -8.64 -5.88 0.21
C ASN A 367 -7.46 -5.28 -0.55
N ILE A 368 -7.57 -5.23 -1.86
CA ILE A 368 -6.58 -4.68 -2.78
C ILE A 368 -7.28 -4.04 -3.96
N ILE A 369 -6.73 -2.93 -4.47
CA ILE A 369 -7.13 -2.36 -5.75
C ILE A 369 -5.90 -2.09 -6.61
N GLU A 370 -6.08 -2.07 -7.91
CA GLU A 370 -5.04 -1.68 -8.87
C GLU A 370 -5.51 -0.43 -9.61
N CYS A 371 -4.59 0.54 -9.78
CA CYS A 371 -4.86 1.81 -10.42
C CYS A 371 -3.73 2.12 -11.42
N GLY A 372 -4.08 2.36 -12.68
CA GLY A 372 -3.12 2.74 -13.74
C GLY A 372 -2.62 4.17 -13.61
N VAL A 373 -1.49 4.46 -14.24
CA VAL A 373 -0.95 5.83 -14.31
C VAL A 373 -1.93 6.76 -15.03
N GLY A 374 -2.25 7.88 -14.42
CA GLY A 374 -3.23 8.85 -14.92
C GLY A 374 -4.68 8.46 -14.68
N GLU A 375 -4.93 7.40 -13.93
CA GLU A 375 -6.24 6.90 -13.58
C GLU A 375 -6.58 7.11 -12.12
N SER A 376 -7.87 6.95 -11.80
CA SER A 376 -8.36 6.88 -10.42
C SER A 376 -9.47 5.84 -10.30
N VAL A 377 -9.52 5.16 -9.16
CA VAL A 377 -10.45 4.06 -8.86
C VAL A 377 -11.30 4.47 -7.65
N PRO A 378 -12.64 4.53 -7.78
CA PRO A 378 -13.52 4.86 -6.67
C PRO A 378 -13.64 3.72 -5.66
N PHE A 379 -14.23 4.00 -4.49
CA PHE A 379 -14.73 2.94 -3.63
C PHE A 379 -15.74 2.08 -4.37
N ALA A 380 -15.61 0.77 -4.23
CA ALA A 380 -16.53 -0.20 -4.83
C ALA A 380 -17.34 -0.92 -3.73
N TYR A 381 -18.63 -1.07 -3.98
CA TYR A 381 -19.60 -1.68 -3.06
C TYR A 381 -20.36 -2.82 -3.74
N ASN A 382 -20.73 -3.86 -2.93
CA ASN A 382 -21.59 -4.96 -3.35
C ASN A 382 -23.08 -4.61 -3.22
#